data_b42e92dbedf973e0d5719a5e6a4303de
#
_entry.id   b42e92dbedf973e0d5719a5e6a4303de
#
_cell.length_a   1.000
_cell.length_b   1.000
_cell.length_c   1.000
_cell.angle_alpha   90.00
_cell.angle_beta   90.00
_cell.angle_gamma   90.00
#
_symmetry.space_group_name_H-M   'P 1'
#
loop_
_entity.id
_entity.type
_entity.pdbx_description
1 polymer ?
#
loop_
_entity_poly.entity_id
_entity_poly.type
_entity_poly.pdbx_seq_one_letter_code
_entity_poly.pdbx_strand_id
1 'polypeptide(L)'
;MMKQNAGKRIDNILIKLPESMRDRIEKLPAQTLQQLEEIRIRTSTDTLLISGGREYSLRDGDEITAEVLEEILNRLLDYSYYAYEEELSRGYITIEGGHRVGICGRVTLENGQVHLIKDVSSLNIRRSREITGASEKILGAVLSPAKAPAESVPNAGISAGCGDEKSPVTSDLFCVCPSAAGCGGDRSPVPSDISGACSSAAGCGRMVVRNTLIISPPKCGKTTMLRYLARNLSNAGFRIGICDERSEIAGCYDGKTSYDLGPRTDVLDGCPKADGILMLIRAMSPDVVMTDEIGKPEDAAAIRSALSAGVKIITTIHGSSFEDAAKSAVGSLITDHVFETLIFLSAQPVTGTVEKILRMPEVSHG
;
A
#
# COMPACT_ATOMS: atom_id res chain seq x y z
N MET A 1 18.48 9.16 9.19
CA MET A 1 17.86 7.82 9.33
C MET A 1 17.31 7.24 8.02
N MET A 2 16.77 8.01 7.05
CA MET A 2 16.18 7.47 5.81
C MET A 2 17.16 6.83 4.81
N LYS A 3 18.42 7.27 4.74
CA LYS A 3 19.43 6.68 3.83
C LYS A 3 19.90 5.28 4.24
N GLN A 4 19.75 4.90 5.52
CA GLN A 4 20.16 3.58 6.03
C GLN A 4 19.17 2.45 5.69
N ASN A 5 17.88 2.76 5.47
CA ASN A 5 16.87 1.72 5.16
C ASN A 5 16.92 1.22 3.71
N ALA A 6 17.32 2.05 2.76
CA ALA A 6 17.39 1.65 1.35
C ALA A 6 18.55 0.67 1.08
N GLY A 7 19.69 0.81 1.79
CA GLY A 7 20.82 -0.12 1.76
C GLY A 7 20.45 -1.49 2.34
N LYS A 8 19.86 -1.52 3.53
CA LYS A 8 19.47 -2.77 4.21
C LYS A 8 18.52 -3.67 3.39
N ARG A 9 17.66 -3.11 2.54
CA ARG A 9 16.69 -3.89 1.76
C ARG A 9 17.30 -4.63 0.58
N ILE A 10 18.39 -4.15 -0.01
CA ILE A 10 19.09 -4.90 -1.06
C ILE A 10 19.92 -6.02 -0.45
N ASP A 11 20.47 -5.80 0.73
CA ASP A 11 21.29 -6.79 1.44
C ASP A 11 20.51 -8.08 1.71
N ASN A 12 19.19 -7.98 2.01
CA ASN A 12 18.33 -9.14 2.23
C ASN A 12 18.17 -10.02 0.98
N ILE A 13 18.23 -9.44 -0.22
CA ILE A 13 18.26 -10.20 -1.48
C ILE A 13 19.65 -10.80 -1.70
N LEU A 14 20.68 -9.97 -1.60
CA LEU A 14 22.04 -10.35 -1.99
C LEU A 14 22.59 -11.48 -1.13
N ILE A 15 22.25 -11.51 0.16
CA ILE A 15 22.69 -12.58 1.07
C ILE A 15 22.13 -13.96 0.70
N LYS A 16 21.02 -14.02 -0.03
CA LYS A 16 20.42 -15.27 -0.51
C LYS A 16 21.05 -15.78 -1.81
N LEU A 17 21.82 -14.93 -2.51
CA LEU A 17 22.50 -15.28 -3.75
C LEU A 17 23.87 -15.95 -3.48
N PRO A 18 24.40 -16.76 -4.43
CA PRO A 18 25.77 -17.26 -4.38
C PRO A 18 26.78 -16.11 -4.22
N GLU A 19 27.86 -16.36 -3.50
CA GLU A 19 28.89 -15.36 -3.19
C GLU A 19 29.48 -14.74 -4.48
N SER A 20 29.80 -15.57 -5.47
CA SER A 20 30.30 -15.10 -6.76
C SER A 20 29.36 -14.10 -7.47
N MET A 21 28.06 -14.36 -7.42
CA MET A 21 27.03 -13.47 -8.00
C MET A 21 26.88 -12.20 -7.18
N ARG A 22 26.81 -12.31 -5.85
CA ARG A 22 26.73 -11.19 -4.93
C ARG A 22 27.88 -10.22 -5.12
N ASP A 23 29.12 -10.70 -5.12
CA ASP A 23 30.33 -9.88 -5.26
C ASP A 23 30.35 -9.10 -6.58
N ARG A 24 29.79 -9.67 -7.65
CA ARG A 24 29.69 -8.99 -8.96
C ARG A 24 28.64 -7.90 -8.93
N ILE A 25 27.49 -8.16 -8.31
CA ILE A 25 26.42 -7.17 -8.16
C ILE A 25 26.92 -6.00 -7.30
N GLU A 26 27.59 -6.27 -6.18
CA GLU A 26 28.12 -5.24 -5.27
C GLU A 26 29.20 -4.35 -5.90
N LYS A 27 29.93 -4.86 -6.91
CA LYS A 27 30.92 -4.07 -7.68
C LYS A 27 30.30 -3.09 -8.69
N LEU A 28 28.98 -3.14 -8.90
CA LEU A 28 28.31 -2.20 -9.80
C LEU A 28 28.31 -0.77 -9.22
N PRO A 29 28.24 0.26 -10.07
CA PRO A 29 28.15 1.65 -9.60
C PRO A 29 27.00 1.83 -8.61
N ALA A 30 27.22 2.59 -7.55
CA ALA A 30 26.23 2.82 -6.49
C ALA A 30 24.88 3.32 -7.04
N GLN A 31 24.90 4.12 -8.11
CA GLN A 31 23.69 4.59 -8.77
C GLN A 31 22.89 3.44 -9.41
N THR A 32 23.58 2.47 -10.03
CA THR A 32 22.96 1.27 -10.60
C THR A 32 22.32 0.42 -9.52
N LEU A 33 23.02 0.21 -8.39
CA LEU A 33 22.48 -0.53 -7.24
C LEU A 33 21.26 0.16 -6.62
N GLN A 34 21.28 1.48 -6.49
CA GLN A 34 20.13 2.23 -5.98
C GLN A 34 18.89 2.10 -6.87
N GLN A 35 19.10 2.07 -8.18
CA GLN A 35 18.06 1.97 -9.19
C GLN A 35 17.71 0.52 -9.58
N LEU A 36 18.35 -0.50 -8.97
CA LEU A 36 18.10 -1.89 -9.28
C LEU A 36 16.62 -2.25 -9.02
N GLU A 37 15.99 -2.81 -10.03
CA GLU A 37 14.56 -3.16 -10.06
C GLU A 37 14.35 -4.67 -10.02
N GLU A 38 15.06 -5.39 -10.88
CA GLU A 38 14.90 -6.83 -11.05
C GLU A 38 16.25 -7.53 -11.21
N ILE A 39 16.35 -8.75 -10.66
CA ILE A 39 17.43 -9.70 -10.90
C ILE A 39 16.79 -10.93 -11.53
N ARG A 40 17.12 -11.22 -12.78
CA ARG A 40 16.59 -12.37 -13.53
C ARG A 40 17.65 -13.41 -13.72
N ILE A 41 17.43 -14.56 -13.10
CA ILE A 41 18.34 -15.71 -13.11
C ILE A 41 17.66 -16.82 -13.89
N ARG A 42 18.36 -17.41 -14.87
CA ARG A 42 17.88 -18.53 -15.67
C ARG A 42 18.99 -19.56 -15.85
N THR A 43 18.61 -20.80 -16.03
CA THR A 43 19.56 -21.84 -16.39
C THR A 43 20.21 -21.57 -17.73
N SER A 44 21.50 -21.87 -17.85
CA SER A 44 22.28 -21.79 -19.11
C SER A 44 22.31 -20.42 -19.79
N THR A 45 22.04 -19.34 -19.04
CA THR A 45 22.13 -17.97 -19.56
C THR A 45 22.74 -17.02 -18.54
N ASP A 46 23.24 -15.88 -19.01
CA ASP A 46 23.70 -14.80 -18.14
C ASP A 46 22.56 -14.29 -17.22
N THR A 47 22.92 -13.97 -16.00
CA THR A 47 22.01 -13.26 -15.09
C THR A 47 21.80 -11.84 -15.61
N LEU A 48 20.53 -11.43 -15.72
CA LEU A 48 20.15 -10.09 -16.17
C LEU A 48 19.71 -9.23 -15.00
N LEU A 49 20.21 -8.02 -14.94
CA LEU A 49 19.82 -6.99 -13.99
C LEU A 49 19.05 -5.89 -14.72
N ILE A 50 17.93 -5.47 -14.18
CA ILE A 50 17.19 -4.31 -14.69
C ILE A 50 17.34 -3.19 -13.66
N SER A 51 17.90 -2.07 -14.10
CA SER A 51 18.16 -0.91 -13.26
C SER A 51 17.89 0.39 -13.99
N GLY A 52 16.99 1.23 -13.46
CA GLY A 52 16.60 2.49 -14.07
C GLY A 52 16.03 2.32 -15.49
N GLY A 53 15.32 1.22 -15.73
CA GLY A 53 14.76 0.87 -17.04
C GLY A 53 15.79 0.36 -18.07
N ARG A 54 17.05 0.16 -17.68
CA ARG A 54 18.12 -0.40 -18.53
C ARG A 54 18.45 -1.82 -18.10
N GLU A 55 18.81 -2.64 -19.08
CA GLU A 55 19.25 -4.02 -18.87
C GLU A 55 20.78 -4.11 -18.84
N TYR A 56 21.29 -4.86 -17.87
CA TYR A 56 22.71 -5.16 -17.68
C TYR A 56 22.86 -6.67 -17.62
N SER A 57 23.73 -7.26 -18.43
CA SER A 57 24.12 -8.68 -18.34
C SER A 57 25.28 -8.83 -17.37
N LEU A 58 25.08 -9.61 -16.32
CA LEU A 58 26.20 -10.16 -15.54
C LEU A 58 26.71 -11.37 -16.30
N ARG A 59 27.85 -11.21 -16.97
CA ARG A 59 28.55 -12.34 -17.56
C ARG A 59 29.15 -13.15 -16.43
N ASP A 60 28.44 -14.18 -16.02
CA ASP A 60 28.90 -15.11 -15.01
C ASP A 60 29.90 -16.06 -15.66
N GLY A 61 31.11 -16.18 -15.10
CA GLY A 61 32.08 -17.16 -15.58
C GLY A 61 31.63 -18.60 -15.32
N ASP A 62 30.64 -18.78 -14.41
CA ASP A 62 30.05 -20.05 -14.06
C ASP A 62 28.65 -20.16 -14.66
N GLU A 63 28.37 -21.28 -15.32
CA GLU A 63 27.05 -21.58 -15.85
C GLU A 63 26.05 -21.75 -14.71
N ILE A 64 24.90 -21.07 -14.80
CA ILE A 64 23.81 -21.25 -13.85
C ILE A 64 23.15 -22.60 -14.14
N THR A 65 23.50 -23.61 -13.33
CA THR A 65 22.89 -24.95 -13.43
C THR A 65 21.55 -25.00 -12.70
N ALA A 66 20.78 -26.06 -12.92
CA ALA A 66 19.52 -26.29 -12.22
C ALA A 66 19.73 -26.39 -10.70
N GLU A 67 20.83 -27.02 -10.27
CA GLU A 67 21.17 -27.17 -8.84
C GLU A 67 21.47 -25.83 -8.18
N VAL A 68 22.19 -24.93 -8.87
CA VAL A 68 22.46 -23.56 -8.38
C VAL A 68 21.15 -22.79 -8.23
N LEU A 69 20.25 -22.92 -9.22
CA LEU A 69 18.97 -22.23 -9.18
C LEU A 69 18.07 -22.74 -8.05
N GLU A 70 18.05 -24.06 -7.84
CA GLU A 70 17.32 -24.69 -6.74
C GLU A 70 17.88 -24.30 -5.37
N GLU A 71 19.20 -24.21 -5.23
CA GLU A 71 19.83 -23.73 -3.99
C GLU A 71 19.48 -22.26 -3.71
N ILE A 72 19.44 -21.40 -4.74
CA ILE A 72 18.98 -20.02 -4.58
C ILE A 72 17.52 -20.00 -4.09
N LEU A 73 16.65 -20.81 -4.71
CA LEU A 73 15.26 -20.90 -4.28
C LEU A 73 15.13 -21.38 -2.84
N ASN A 74 15.87 -22.41 -2.46
CA ASN A 74 15.89 -22.92 -1.08
C ASN A 74 16.28 -21.84 -0.06
N ARG A 75 17.29 -21.05 -0.37
CA ARG A 75 17.70 -19.90 0.48
C ARG A 75 16.64 -18.83 0.54
N LEU A 76 15.95 -18.53 -0.56
CA LEU A 76 14.85 -17.56 -0.60
C LEU A 76 13.65 -18.01 0.23
N LEU A 77 13.40 -19.33 0.29
CA LEU A 77 12.34 -19.96 1.10
C LEU A 77 12.75 -20.21 2.56
N ASP A 78 13.96 -19.84 2.95
CA ASP A 78 14.54 -20.22 4.25
C ASP A 78 14.43 -21.73 4.53
N TYR A 79 14.56 -22.55 3.48
CA TYR A 79 14.43 -24.01 3.46
C TYR A 79 13.06 -24.55 3.93
N SER A 80 12.01 -23.71 3.87
CA SER A 80 10.66 -24.06 4.35
C SER A 80 9.62 -24.06 3.22
N TYR A 81 9.62 -25.07 2.36
CA TYR A 81 8.67 -25.18 1.24
C TYR A 81 7.20 -25.16 1.69
N TYR A 82 6.89 -25.81 2.80
CA TYR A 82 5.52 -25.90 3.31
C TYR A 82 4.91 -24.53 3.68
N ALA A 83 5.75 -23.62 4.14
CA ALA A 83 5.29 -22.26 4.51
C ALA A 83 4.83 -21.44 3.29
N TYR A 84 5.29 -21.82 2.10
CA TYR A 84 5.03 -21.08 0.85
C TYR A 84 4.24 -21.89 -0.19
N GLU A 85 3.62 -23.00 0.20
CA GLU A 85 2.95 -23.91 -0.74
C GLU A 85 1.90 -23.20 -1.59
N GLU A 86 1.07 -22.37 -0.95
CA GLU A 86 0.04 -21.61 -1.63
C GLU A 86 0.62 -20.56 -2.60
N GLU A 87 1.65 -19.84 -2.19
CA GLU A 87 2.32 -18.85 -3.03
C GLU A 87 3.05 -19.52 -4.20
N LEU A 88 3.74 -20.63 -3.95
CA LEU A 88 4.42 -21.43 -4.98
C LEU A 88 3.43 -21.94 -6.04
N SER A 89 2.23 -22.34 -5.65
CA SER A 89 1.18 -22.76 -6.59
C SER A 89 0.75 -21.60 -7.51
N ARG A 90 0.88 -20.37 -7.03
CA ARG A 90 0.60 -19.13 -7.79
C ARG A 90 1.78 -18.65 -8.63
N GLY A 91 2.95 -19.31 -8.54
CA GLY A 91 4.16 -18.98 -9.32
C GLY A 91 5.00 -17.85 -8.77
N TYR A 92 4.85 -17.47 -7.52
CA TYR A 92 5.67 -16.45 -6.88
C TYR A 92 5.69 -16.62 -5.36
N ILE A 93 6.69 -16.02 -4.72
CA ILE A 93 6.77 -15.86 -3.27
C ILE A 93 7.07 -14.39 -2.92
N THR A 94 6.72 -13.98 -1.70
CA THR A 94 7.15 -12.72 -1.12
C THR A 94 8.17 -12.99 -0.03
N ILE A 95 9.34 -12.37 -0.11
CA ILE A 95 10.43 -12.54 0.85
C ILE A 95 10.60 -11.29 1.72
N GLU A 96 11.41 -11.41 2.78
CA GLU A 96 11.72 -10.32 3.70
C GLU A 96 12.07 -9.02 2.95
N GLY A 97 11.51 -7.89 3.40
CA GLY A 97 11.62 -6.60 2.72
C GLY A 97 10.53 -6.36 1.67
N GLY A 98 9.54 -7.25 1.53
CA GLY A 98 8.44 -7.14 0.57
C GLY A 98 8.88 -7.34 -0.88
N HIS A 99 10.01 -8.03 -1.10
CA HIS A 99 10.50 -8.36 -2.42
C HIS A 99 9.73 -9.55 -2.98
N ARG A 100 9.35 -9.48 -4.25
CA ARG A 100 8.61 -10.55 -4.91
C ARG A 100 9.53 -11.36 -5.81
N VAL A 101 9.47 -12.66 -5.68
CA VAL A 101 10.23 -13.60 -6.51
C VAL A 101 9.27 -14.41 -7.37
N GLY A 102 9.27 -14.15 -8.67
CA GLY A 102 8.56 -14.97 -9.65
C GLY A 102 9.35 -16.24 -9.95
N ILE A 103 8.66 -17.34 -10.08
CA ILE A 103 9.24 -18.68 -10.26
C ILE A 103 8.67 -19.31 -11.53
N CYS A 104 9.52 -19.82 -12.41
CA CYS A 104 9.11 -20.58 -13.57
C CYS A 104 9.82 -21.94 -13.59
N GLY A 105 9.08 -22.96 -14.01
CA GLY A 105 9.55 -24.33 -14.10
C GLY A 105 8.45 -25.22 -14.66
N ARG A 106 8.55 -26.52 -14.41
CA ARG A 106 7.53 -27.49 -14.79
C ARG A 106 6.39 -27.52 -13.78
N VAL A 107 5.17 -27.24 -14.24
CA VAL A 107 3.97 -27.25 -13.41
C VAL A 107 3.45 -28.68 -13.23
N THR A 108 3.06 -29.03 -12.01
CA THR A 108 2.27 -30.22 -11.69
C THR A 108 0.84 -29.82 -11.42
N LEU A 109 -0.11 -30.63 -11.84
CA LEU A 109 -1.53 -30.38 -11.64
C LEU A 109 -2.11 -31.39 -10.64
N GLU A 110 -2.99 -30.90 -9.78
CA GLU A 110 -3.85 -31.68 -8.91
C GLU A 110 -5.30 -31.23 -9.11
N ASN A 111 -6.19 -32.17 -9.42
CA ASN A 111 -7.60 -31.87 -9.75
C ASN A 111 -7.78 -30.80 -10.85
N GLY A 112 -6.85 -30.72 -11.82
CA GLY A 112 -6.88 -29.75 -12.90
C GLY A 112 -6.39 -28.32 -12.52
N GLN A 113 -5.97 -28.13 -11.28
CA GLN A 113 -5.38 -26.88 -10.80
C GLN A 113 -3.87 -27.02 -10.63
N VAL A 114 -3.17 -25.90 -10.73
CA VAL A 114 -1.72 -25.86 -10.46
C VAL A 114 -1.50 -26.18 -8.98
N HIS A 115 -0.74 -27.24 -8.74
CA HIS A 115 -0.41 -27.66 -7.38
C HIS A 115 1.01 -27.17 -7.01
N LEU A 116 2.01 -27.48 -7.84
CA LEU A 116 3.39 -27.15 -7.53
C LEU A 116 4.19 -26.88 -8.82
N ILE A 117 5.24 -26.05 -8.70
CA ILE A 117 6.26 -25.85 -9.72
C ILE A 117 7.48 -26.67 -9.35
N LYS A 118 7.90 -27.56 -10.25
CA LYS A 118 9.11 -28.39 -10.15
C LYS A 118 10.10 -28.02 -11.25
N ASP A 119 11.31 -28.56 -11.16
CA ASP A 119 12.36 -28.35 -12.15
C ASP A 119 12.47 -26.86 -12.51
N VAL A 120 12.73 -26.04 -11.50
CA VAL A 120 12.77 -24.59 -11.65
C VAL A 120 13.82 -24.18 -12.68
N SER A 121 13.41 -23.45 -13.69
CA SER A 121 14.25 -23.01 -14.81
C SER A 121 14.58 -21.52 -14.77
N SER A 122 13.80 -20.73 -14.04
CA SER A 122 14.11 -19.31 -13.87
C SER A 122 13.49 -18.70 -12.60
N LEU A 123 14.18 -17.71 -12.08
CA LEU A 123 13.75 -16.86 -10.97
C LEU A 123 13.79 -15.39 -11.42
N ASN A 124 12.78 -14.62 -11.04
CA ASN A 124 12.75 -13.17 -11.24
C ASN A 124 12.56 -12.47 -9.90
N ILE A 125 13.65 -12.01 -9.30
CA ILE A 125 13.63 -11.30 -8.03
C ILE A 125 13.33 -9.83 -8.31
N ARG A 126 12.13 -9.36 -7.94
CA ARG A 126 11.68 -7.97 -8.11
C ARG A 126 11.87 -7.23 -6.80
N ARG A 127 12.77 -6.26 -6.84
CA ARG A 127 13.06 -5.44 -5.67
C ARG A 127 11.91 -4.49 -5.39
N SER A 128 11.38 -4.56 -4.19
CA SER A 128 10.45 -3.56 -3.71
C SER A 128 11.20 -2.28 -3.30
N ARG A 129 10.75 -1.15 -3.77
CA ARG A 129 11.34 0.16 -3.48
C ARG A 129 10.29 1.06 -2.84
N GLU A 130 10.73 1.82 -1.86
CA GLU A 130 9.92 2.90 -1.30
C GLU A 130 10.23 4.17 -2.09
N ILE A 131 9.23 4.73 -2.74
CA ILE A 131 9.37 6.00 -3.44
C ILE A 131 8.99 7.10 -2.46
N THR A 132 9.98 7.86 -2.01
CA THR A 132 9.76 9.05 -1.20
C THR A 132 9.45 10.23 -2.12
N GLY A 133 8.31 10.91 -1.91
CA GLY A 133 7.98 12.12 -2.67
C GLY A 133 6.55 12.25 -3.16
N ALA A 134 5.64 11.36 -2.72
CA ALA A 134 4.22 11.59 -2.93
C ALA A 134 3.82 12.90 -2.23
N SER A 135 3.29 13.84 -2.98
CA SER A 135 3.15 15.22 -2.54
C SER A 135 2.06 15.41 -1.49
N GLU A 136 2.25 16.38 -0.59
CA GLU A 136 1.24 16.90 0.35
C GLU A 136 -0.09 17.25 -0.34
N LYS A 137 -0.05 17.58 -1.63
CA LYS A 137 -1.25 17.85 -2.45
C LYS A 137 -2.22 16.68 -2.48
N ILE A 138 -1.73 15.43 -2.43
CA ILE A 138 -2.57 14.23 -2.45
C ILE A 138 -3.28 14.08 -1.12
N LEU A 139 -2.58 14.28 -0.01
CA LEU A 139 -3.18 14.22 1.31
C LEU A 139 -4.30 15.25 1.46
N GLY A 140 -4.09 16.49 0.97
CA GLY A 140 -5.10 17.52 0.92
C GLY A 140 -6.27 17.24 -0.04
N ALA A 141 -6.08 16.35 -1.03
CA ALA A 141 -7.18 15.91 -1.89
C ALA A 141 -8.03 14.82 -1.23
N VAL A 142 -7.41 13.95 -0.45
CA VAL A 142 -8.05 12.82 0.24
C VAL A 142 -8.75 13.26 1.51
N LEU A 143 -8.24 14.30 2.20
CA LEU A 143 -8.82 14.88 3.40
C LEU A 143 -9.72 16.09 3.07
N SER A 144 -10.78 16.26 3.84
CA SER A 144 -11.62 17.45 3.81
C SER A 144 -12.09 17.83 5.20
N PRO A 145 -12.36 19.12 5.49
CA PRO A 145 -13.06 19.49 6.70
C PRO A 145 -14.44 18.81 6.73
N ALA A 146 -14.82 18.29 7.88
CA ALA A 146 -16.20 17.84 8.07
C ALA A 146 -17.15 19.02 7.89
N LYS A 147 -18.27 18.80 7.21
CA LYS A 147 -19.34 19.81 7.18
C LYS A 147 -19.78 20.08 8.63
N ALA A 148 -19.87 21.33 9.02
CA ALA A 148 -20.52 21.71 10.26
C ALA A 148 -21.93 21.09 10.25
N PRO A 149 -22.40 20.50 11.37
CA PRO A 149 -23.79 20.08 11.46
C PRO A 149 -24.67 21.30 11.11
N ALA A 150 -25.65 21.10 10.23
CA ALA A 150 -26.60 22.14 9.90
C ALA A 150 -27.16 22.68 11.24
N GLU A 151 -27.00 23.98 11.48
CA GLU A 151 -27.47 24.61 12.71
C GLU A 151 -28.93 24.20 12.90
N SER A 152 -29.17 23.43 13.97
CA SER A 152 -30.54 23.17 14.43
C SER A 152 -31.16 24.52 14.72
N VAL A 153 -32.25 24.83 14.02
CA VAL A 153 -33.09 26.02 14.26
C VAL A 153 -33.23 26.22 15.77
N PRO A 154 -32.95 27.41 16.31
CA PRO A 154 -33.05 27.64 17.73
C PRO A 154 -34.53 27.48 18.12
N ASN A 155 -34.82 26.41 18.83
CA ASN A 155 -36.13 26.24 19.45
C ASN A 155 -36.22 27.22 20.64
N ALA A 156 -37.06 28.23 20.46
CA ALA A 156 -37.31 29.21 21.47
C ALA A 156 -37.87 28.58 22.75
N GLY A 157 -37.15 28.77 23.82
CA GLY A 157 -37.68 28.87 25.18
C GLY A 157 -38.20 27.63 25.84
N ILE A 158 -37.40 27.07 26.75
CA ILE A 158 -37.88 26.64 28.08
C ILE A 158 -36.68 26.75 29.04
N SER A 159 -36.80 27.63 30.01
CA SER A 159 -35.97 27.72 31.21
C SER A 159 -36.36 26.61 32.17
N ALA A 160 -35.44 25.83 32.67
CA ALA A 160 -35.41 25.39 34.07
C ALA A 160 -34.37 24.30 34.35
N GLY A 161 -33.62 24.46 35.43
CA GLY A 161 -33.23 23.37 36.31
C GLY A 161 -31.80 22.80 36.14
N CYS A 162 -30.94 23.28 37.01
CA CYS A 162 -29.70 22.61 37.43
C CYS A 162 -29.95 21.16 37.82
N GLY A 163 -29.16 20.22 37.27
CA GLY A 163 -29.09 18.84 37.69
C GLY A 163 -27.79 18.22 37.22
N ASP A 164 -26.86 18.00 38.13
CA ASP A 164 -25.60 17.30 37.91
C ASP A 164 -25.89 15.84 37.53
N GLU A 165 -25.61 15.47 36.29
CA GLU A 165 -25.41 14.07 35.89
C GLU A 165 -24.19 13.94 34.99
N LYS A 166 -23.26 13.11 35.48
CA LYS A 166 -22.04 12.69 34.78
C LYS A 166 -22.42 11.90 33.53
N SER A 167 -22.20 12.46 32.38
CA SER A 167 -22.27 11.75 31.09
C SER A 167 -20.99 10.99 30.79
N PRO A 168 -21.09 9.84 30.08
CA PRO A 168 -19.95 8.96 29.85
C PRO A 168 -18.96 9.53 28.83
N VAL A 169 -17.72 9.19 29.03
CA VAL A 169 -16.53 9.52 28.25
C VAL A 169 -16.79 9.25 26.77
N THR A 170 -16.88 10.28 25.96
CA THR A 170 -16.80 10.20 24.50
C THR A 170 -15.33 10.32 24.09
N SER A 171 -14.91 9.35 23.27
CA SER A 171 -13.60 9.17 22.67
C SER A 171 -12.93 10.47 22.20
N ASP A 172 -11.68 10.64 22.63
CA ASP A 172 -10.80 11.75 22.29
C ASP A 172 -10.66 11.95 20.78
N LEU A 173 -11.17 13.08 20.27
CA LEU A 173 -10.99 13.51 18.88
C LEU A 173 -9.66 14.24 18.75
N PHE A 174 -8.77 13.69 17.94
CA PHE A 174 -7.53 14.36 17.56
C PHE A 174 -7.80 15.53 16.60
N CYS A 175 -7.27 16.69 16.95
CA CYS A 175 -7.29 17.90 16.13
C CYS A 175 -5.96 18.03 15.39
N VAL A 176 -5.99 18.01 14.05
CA VAL A 176 -4.81 18.26 13.22
C VAL A 176 -4.84 19.73 12.79
N CYS A 177 -3.93 20.54 13.33
CA CYS A 177 -3.77 21.94 12.91
C CYS A 177 -2.95 22.01 11.60
N PRO A 178 -3.45 22.66 10.53
CA PRO A 178 -2.73 22.80 9.26
C PRO A 178 -1.62 23.86 9.25
N SER A 179 -1.33 24.53 10.34
CA SER A 179 -0.39 25.66 10.38
C SER A 179 0.84 25.38 11.23
N ALA A 180 1.71 24.47 10.79
CA ALA A 180 3.09 24.36 11.27
C ALA A 180 4.11 24.84 10.23
N ALA A 181 3.77 25.84 9.44
CA ALA A 181 4.72 26.58 8.62
C ALA A 181 5.04 27.90 9.33
N GLY A 182 6.07 27.91 10.20
CA GLY A 182 6.62 29.15 10.72
C GLY A 182 6.86 29.21 12.22
N CYS A 183 7.74 28.37 12.76
CA CYS A 183 8.53 28.68 13.94
C CYS A 183 9.88 27.97 13.82
N GLY A 184 10.90 28.72 13.44
CA GLY A 184 12.29 28.27 13.52
C GLY A 184 12.71 28.17 14.99
N GLY A 185 13.33 27.08 15.36
CA GLY A 185 13.87 26.85 16.70
C GLY A 185 14.21 25.41 16.93
N ASP A 186 15.46 25.16 17.07
CA ASP A 186 16.27 24.06 17.54
C ASP A 186 15.58 22.76 18.00
N ARG A 187 16.15 21.63 17.60
CA ARG A 187 15.64 20.28 17.79
C ARG A 187 16.20 19.66 19.07
N SER A 188 15.31 19.33 19.97
CA SER A 188 15.57 18.38 21.06
C SER A 188 14.49 17.28 21.08
N PRO A 189 14.77 16.06 21.56
CA PRO A 189 13.91 14.90 21.37
C PRO A 189 12.59 15.02 22.12
N VAL A 190 11.54 14.47 21.50
CA VAL A 190 10.15 14.48 21.94
C VAL A 190 10.00 13.85 23.33
N PRO A 191 9.39 14.54 24.30
CA PRO A 191 9.01 13.95 25.58
C PRO A 191 7.72 13.12 25.45
N SER A 192 7.63 12.10 26.30
CA SER A 192 6.57 11.08 26.38
C SER A 192 5.28 11.51 27.05
N ASP A 193 4.90 12.80 27.00
CA ASP A 193 3.67 13.27 27.66
C ASP A 193 2.91 14.23 26.72
N ILE A 194 2.03 13.65 25.88
CA ILE A 194 1.07 14.44 25.14
C ILE A 194 -0.26 14.47 25.89
N SER A 195 -0.30 15.24 26.97
CA SER A 195 -1.53 15.76 27.56
C SER A 195 -1.56 17.28 27.44
N GLY A 196 -1.61 17.76 26.19
CA GLY A 196 -1.77 19.18 25.85
C GLY A 196 -3.15 19.39 25.22
N ALA A 197 -4.18 19.59 26.04
CA ALA A 197 -5.46 20.05 25.57
C ALA A 197 -5.29 21.42 24.89
N CYS A 198 -5.59 21.50 23.59
CA CYS A 198 -5.65 22.74 22.85
C CYS A 198 -6.87 23.56 23.37
N SER A 199 -6.62 24.60 24.16
CA SER A 199 -7.65 25.44 24.80
C SER A 199 -8.07 26.63 23.95
N SER A 200 -8.02 26.55 22.62
CA SER A 200 -8.58 27.58 21.73
C SER A 200 -9.51 26.96 20.68
N ALA A 201 -10.76 26.79 21.06
CA ALA A 201 -11.81 26.14 20.28
C ALA A 201 -12.45 27.05 19.23
N ALA A 202 -11.69 27.80 18.47
CA ALA A 202 -12.24 28.57 17.36
C ALA A 202 -11.50 28.24 16.06
N GLY A 203 -11.98 27.21 15.32
CA GLY A 203 -11.58 26.95 13.94
C GLY A 203 -10.95 25.61 13.60
N CYS A 204 -10.83 24.66 14.52
CA CYS A 204 -10.33 23.33 14.19
C CYS A 204 -11.47 22.40 13.75
N GLY A 205 -11.79 22.41 12.47
CA GLY A 205 -12.77 21.51 11.89
C GLY A 205 -12.26 20.04 11.90
N ARG A 206 -13.13 19.12 12.31
CA ARG A 206 -12.88 17.67 12.18
C ARG A 206 -12.54 17.36 10.72
N MET A 207 -11.43 16.67 10.49
CA MET A 207 -11.10 16.19 9.14
C MET A 207 -11.80 14.85 8.87
N VAL A 208 -12.25 14.67 7.64
CA VAL A 208 -12.84 13.42 7.16
C VAL A 208 -12.10 12.93 5.93
N VAL A 209 -11.99 11.61 5.80
CA VAL A 209 -11.40 10.99 4.61
C VAL A 209 -12.44 10.89 3.52
N ARG A 210 -12.05 11.11 2.27
CA ARG A 210 -12.89 10.96 1.08
C ARG A 210 -12.69 9.60 0.43
N ASN A 211 -13.76 9.03 -0.08
CA ASN A 211 -13.66 7.86 -0.94
C ASN A 211 -12.81 8.22 -2.16
N THR A 212 -11.68 7.53 -2.32
CA THR A 212 -10.67 7.91 -3.30
C THR A 212 -10.31 6.75 -4.21
N LEU A 213 -10.33 6.98 -5.52
CA LEU A 213 -9.86 6.06 -6.54
C LEU A 213 -8.60 6.60 -7.21
N ILE A 214 -7.56 5.79 -7.23
CA ILE A 214 -6.30 6.08 -7.92
C ILE A 214 -6.29 5.32 -9.24
N ILE A 215 -6.20 6.05 -10.34
CA ILE A 215 -6.24 5.53 -11.71
C ILE A 215 -4.87 5.72 -12.34
N SER A 216 -4.28 4.66 -12.87
CA SER A 216 -3.06 4.78 -13.67
C SER A 216 -2.74 3.50 -14.46
N PRO A 217 -1.90 3.61 -15.49
CA PRO A 217 -1.26 2.47 -16.13
C PRO A 217 -0.42 1.64 -15.15
N PRO A 218 0.03 0.43 -15.53
CA PRO A 218 0.96 -0.37 -14.75
C PRO A 218 2.26 0.40 -14.46
N LYS A 219 2.91 0.08 -13.32
CA LYS A 219 4.22 0.63 -12.92
C LYS A 219 4.26 2.15 -12.67
N CYS A 220 3.11 2.82 -12.56
CA CYS A 220 3.01 4.25 -12.27
C CYS A 220 2.95 4.60 -10.77
N GLY A 221 3.25 3.66 -9.86
CA GLY A 221 3.40 3.95 -8.44
C GLY A 221 2.12 3.87 -7.60
N LYS A 222 1.02 3.22 -8.08
CA LYS A 222 -0.24 3.03 -7.33
C LYS A 222 -0.02 2.50 -5.91
N THR A 223 0.66 1.37 -5.80
CA THR A 223 0.91 0.71 -4.50
C THR A 223 1.76 1.58 -3.57
N THR A 224 2.73 2.32 -4.11
CA THR A 224 3.52 3.28 -3.33
C THR A 224 2.66 4.43 -2.80
N MET A 225 1.70 4.87 -3.61
CA MET A 225 0.76 5.90 -3.21
C MET A 225 -0.17 5.42 -2.09
N LEU A 226 -0.67 4.19 -2.17
CA LEU A 226 -1.46 3.59 -1.09
C LEU A 226 -0.69 3.53 0.22
N ARG A 227 0.59 3.11 0.20
CA ARG A 227 1.46 3.11 1.39
C ARG A 227 1.62 4.51 1.99
N TYR A 228 1.89 5.48 1.12
CA TYR A 228 2.01 6.88 1.54
C TYR A 228 0.74 7.38 2.23
N LEU A 229 -0.42 7.12 1.65
CA LEU A 229 -1.71 7.51 2.21
C LEU A 229 -1.99 6.77 3.52
N ALA A 230 -1.77 5.44 3.57
CA ALA A 230 -1.96 4.64 4.77
C ALA A 230 -1.16 5.21 5.95
N ARG A 231 0.14 5.42 5.75
CA ARG A 231 1.03 5.97 6.77
C ARG A 231 0.58 7.34 7.26
N ASN A 232 0.27 8.26 6.33
CA ASN A 232 -0.07 9.64 6.71
C ASN A 232 -1.44 9.72 7.38
N LEU A 233 -2.45 8.98 6.90
CA LEU A 233 -3.77 8.93 7.52
C LEU A 233 -3.72 8.24 8.89
N SER A 234 -2.95 7.16 9.02
CA SER A 234 -2.71 6.47 10.29
C SER A 234 -2.04 7.41 11.32
N ASN A 235 -1.02 8.18 10.89
CA ASN A 235 -0.38 9.19 11.74
C ASN A 235 -1.32 10.35 12.08
N ALA A 236 -2.26 10.68 11.19
CA ALA A 236 -3.30 11.68 11.43
C ALA A 236 -4.43 11.19 12.34
N GLY A 237 -4.35 9.96 12.87
CA GLY A 237 -5.28 9.41 13.86
C GLY A 237 -6.35 8.48 13.32
N PHE A 238 -6.46 8.29 12.01
CA PHE A 238 -7.43 7.37 11.41
C PHE A 238 -7.01 5.90 11.58
N ARG A 239 -7.96 5.02 11.84
CA ARG A 239 -7.77 3.57 11.84
C ARG A 239 -7.88 3.06 10.41
N ILE A 240 -6.83 2.44 9.93
CA ILE A 240 -6.70 1.97 8.56
C ILE A 240 -6.74 0.45 8.54
N GLY A 241 -7.64 -0.13 7.74
CA GLY A 241 -7.62 -1.54 7.41
C GLY A 241 -7.07 -1.73 5.99
N ILE A 242 -6.04 -2.53 5.82
CA ILE A 242 -5.50 -2.87 4.49
C ILE A 242 -5.87 -4.31 4.15
N CYS A 243 -6.56 -4.50 3.03
CA CYS A 243 -6.73 -5.82 2.41
C CYS A 243 -5.71 -5.96 1.29
N ASP A 244 -4.68 -6.76 1.52
CA ASP A 244 -3.52 -6.94 0.64
C ASP A 244 -3.51 -8.35 0.05
N GLU A 245 -4.23 -8.55 -1.05
CA GLU A 245 -4.39 -9.88 -1.69
C GLU A 245 -3.06 -10.48 -2.16
N ARG A 246 -2.06 -9.65 -2.47
CA ARG A 246 -0.80 -10.07 -3.10
C ARG A 246 0.44 -9.69 -2.32
N SER A 247 0.31 -9.29 -1.06
CA SER A 247 1.40 -8.77 -0.24
C SER A 247 2.17 -7.61 -0.91
N GLU A 248 1.50 -6.86 -1.78
CA GLU A 248 2.14 -5.76 -2.53
C GLU A 248 2.10 -4.43 -1.77
N ILE A 249 1.10 -4.18 -0.92
CA ILE A 249 0.98 -2.94 -0.15
C ILE A 249 1.86 -3.01 1.09
N ALA A 250 1.63 -3.97 1.94
CA ALA A 250 2.32 -4.12 3.23
C ALA A 250 3.64 -4.87 3.12
N GLY A 251 3.78 -5.72 2.09
CA GLY A 251 4.93 -6.59 1.93
C GLY A 251 5.11 -7.48 3.16
N CYS A 252 4.03 -8.11 3.61
CA CYS A 252 4.04 -8.95 4.80
C CYS A 252 4.98 -10.13 4.63
N TYR A 253 5.72 -10.43 5.67
CA TYR A 253 6.57 -11.58 5.79
C TYR A 253 6.58 -12.02 7.27
N ASP A 254 6.29 -13.29 7.52
CA ASP A 254 6.21 -13.85 8.88
C ASP A 254 5.34 -12.99 9.83
N GLY A 255 4.17 -12.58 9.35
CA GLY A 255 3.21 -11.76 10.10
C GLY A 255 3.66 -10.30 10.36
N LYS A 256 4.77 -9.86 9.77
CA LYS A 256 5.29 -8.51 9.94
C LYS A 256 5.22 -7.73 8.64
N THR A 257 4.84 -6.47 8.72
CA THR A 257 4.87 -5.57 7.56
C THR A 257 6.29 -5.10 7.27
N SER A 258 6.71 -5.15 6.01
CA SER A 258 8.01 -4.66 5.57
C SER A 258 8.06 -3.14 5.39
N TYR A 259 6.90 -2.49 5.37
CA TYR A 259 6.76 -1.05 5.17
C TYR A 259 6.17 -0.38 6.40
N ASP A 260 6.58 0.88 6.60
CA ASP A 260 5.95 1.75 7.59
C ASP A 260 4.60 2.26 7.05
N LEU A 261 3.53 1.66 7.54
CA LEU A 261 2.14 2.00 7.21
C LEU A 261 1.46 2.87 8.27
N GLY A 262 2.21 3.21 9.33
CA GLY A 262 1.74 3.99 10.46
C GLY A 262 1.17 3.13 11.61
N PRO A 263 1.03 3.72 12.81
CA PRO A 263 0.76 2.98 14.06
C PRO A 263 -0.68 2.49 14.23
N ARG A 264 -1.62 2.92 13.37
CA ARG A 264 -3.05 2.57 13.44
C ARG A 264 -3.50 1.82 12.19
N THR A 265 -2.63 1.00 11.62
CA THR A 265 -2.89 0.25 10.40
C THR A 265 -2.87 -1.24 10.69
N ASP A 266 -3.99 -1.89 10.42
CA ASP A 266 -4.15 -3.34 10.47
C ASP A 266 -4.11 -3.90 9.05
N VAL A 267 -3.42 -5.02 8.85
CA VAL A 267 -3.23 -5.64 7.54
C VAL A 267 -3.80 -7.04 7.54
N LEU A 268 -4.66 -7.31 6.57
CA LEU A 268 -5.14 -8.65 6.23
C LEU A 268 -4.43 -9.06 4.94
N ASP A 269 -3.43 -9.93 5.08
CA ASP A 269 -2.53 -10.34 4.01
C ASP A 269 -3.00 -11.64 3.34
N GLY A 270 -2.78 -11.77 2.02
CA GLY A 270 -3.13 -12.97 1.25
C GLY A 270 -4.64 -13.20 1.06
N CYS A 271 -5.50 -12.31 1.52
CA CYS A 271 -6.95 -12.48 1.50
C CYS A 271 -7.56 -11.91 0.21
N PRO A 272 -8.51 -12.63 -0.45
CA PRO A 272 -9.30 -12.06 -1.54
C PRO A 272 -9.99 -10.77 -1.12
N LYS A 273 -10.00 -9.75 -2.00
CA LYS A 273 -10.45 -8.39 -1.65
C LYS A 273 -11.88 -8.34 -1.12
N ALA A 274 -12.79 -9.01 -1.81
CA ALA A 274 -14.21 -9.00 -1.44
C ALA A 274 -14.44 -9.52 -0.01
N ASP A 275 -13.79 -10.63 0.34
CA ASP A 275 -13.87 -11.21 1.67
C ASP A 275 -13.12 -10.38 2.70
N GLY A 276 -11.89 -9.95 2.37
CA GLY A 276 -11.02 -9.20 3.26
C GLY A 276 -11.61 -7.85 3.67
N ILE A 277 -12.24 -7.12 2.76
CA ILE A 277 -12.93 -5.86 3.06
C ILE A 277 -14.01 -6.10 4.14
N LEU A 278 -14.86 -7.13 3.95
CA LEU A 278 -15.92 -7.44 4.89
C LEU A 278 -15.41 -7.93 6.24
N MET A 279 -14.32 -8.71 6.24
CA MET A 279 -13.66 -9.18 7.47
C MET A 279 -13.08 -8.00 8.27
N LEU A 280 -12.37 -7.09 7.62
CA LEU A 280 -11.81 -5.90 8.27
C LEU A 280 -12.90 -5.04 8.91
N ILE A 281 -14.00 -4.80 8.22
CA ILE A 281 -15.11 -4.00 8.73
C ILE A 281 -15.70 -4.63 10.00
N ARG A 282 -15.91 -5.95 9.98
CA ARG A 282 -16.52 -6.66 11.12
C ARG A 282 -15.59 -6.82 12.31
N ALA A 283 -14.30 -7.04 12.05
CA ALA A 283 -13.33 -7.39 13.09
C ALA A 283 -12.58 -6.18 13.65
N MET A 284 -12.19 -5.21 12.80
CA MET A 284 -11.26 -4.14 13.17
C MET A 284 -11.91 -2.76 13.28
N SER A 285 -13.15 -2.60 12.81
CA SER A 285 -13.88 -1.31 12.82
C SER A 285 -13.03 -0.14 12.29
N PRO A 286 -12.47 -0.24 11.07
CA PRO A 286 -11.62 0.79 10.51
C PRO A 286 -12.43 2.03 10.13
N ASP A 287 -11.77 3.20 10.14
CA ASP A 287 -12.33 4.43 9.55
C ASP A 287 -12.19 4.40 8.02
N VAL A 288 -11.11 3.75 7.53
CA VAL A 288 -10.78 3.65 6.11
C VAL A 288 -10.31 2.24 5.80
N VAL A 289 -10.84 1.65 4.73
CA VAL A 289 -10.30 0.42 4.15
C VAL A 289 -9.53 0.77 2.87
N MET A 290 -8.35 0.18 2.73
CA MET A 290 -7.50 0.32 1.56
C MET A 290 -7.26 -1.04 0.91
N THR A 291 -7.29 -1.07 -0.42
CA THR A 291 -6.94 -2.25 -1.22
C THR A 291 -6.39 -1.82 -2.58
N ASP A 292 -5.58 -2.66 -3.19
CA ASP A 292 -5.07 -2.42 -4.54
C ASP A 292 -6.01 -2.99 -5.61
N GLU A 293 -5.85 -2.54 -6.83
CA GLU A 293 -6.34 -3.11 -8.10
C GLU A 293 -7.72 -3.77 -8.07
N ILE A 294 -8.78 -2.99 -7.78
CA ILE A 294 -10.14 -3.49 -7.94
C ILE A 294 -10.45 -3.78 -9.42
N GLY A 295 -11.12 -4.88 -9.69
CA GLY A 295 -11.41 -5.27 -11.08
C GLY A 295 -12.49 -6.32 -11.25
N LYS A 296 -13.01 -6.88 -10.16
CA LYS A 296 -14.05 -7.92 -10.21
C LYS A 296 -15.40 -7.36 -9.73
N PRO A 297 -16.53 -7.88 -10.22
CA PRO A 297 -17.85 -7.47 -9.72
C PRO A 297 -18.02 -7.64 -8.21
N GLU A 298 -17.39 -8.67 -7.63
CA GLU A 298 -17.42 -8.96 -6.20
C GLU A 298 -16.75 -7.85 -5.38
N ASP A 299 -15.69 -7.24 -5.93
CA ASP A 299 -15.01 -6.10 -5.30
C ASP A 299 -15.98 -4.91 -5.18
N ALA A 300 -16.78 -4.66 -6.23
CA ALA A 300 -17.76 -3.59 -6.22
C ALA A 300 -18.86 -3.81 -5.16
N ALA A 301 -19.32 -5.04 -4.98
CA ALA A 301 -20.32 -5.37 -3.96
C ALA A 301 -19.76 -5.17 -2.55
N ALA A 302 -18.52 -5.60 -2.29
CA ALA A 302 -17.86 -5.41 -0.99
C ALA A 302 -17.64 -3.92 -0.67
N ILE A 303 -17.22 -3.11 -1.66
CA ILE A 303 -17.05 -1.67 -1.51
C ILE A 303 -18.40 -1.01 -1.15
N ARG A 304 -19.49 -1.34 -1.83
CA ARG A 304 -20.83 -0.81 -1.48
C ARG A 304 -21.24 -1.17 -0.05
N SER A 305 -20.93 -2.39 0.39
CA SER A 305 -21.16 -2.83 1.77
C SER A 305 -20.36 -2.02 2.77
N ALA A 306 -19.09 -1.71 2.46
CA ALA A 306 -18.24 -0.87 3.31
C ALA A 306 -18.81 0.54 3.47
N LEU A 307 -19.25 1.14 2.37
CA LEU A 307 -19.88 2.47 2.37
C LEU A 307 -21.17 2.51 3.18
N SER A 308 -21.99 1.47 3.07
CA SER A 308 -23.21 1.32 3.87
C SER A 308 -22.91 1.19 5.37
N ALA A 309 -21.74 0.67 5.73
CA ALA A 309 -21.24 0.63 7.10
C ALA A 309 -20.56 1.95 7.56
N GLY A 310 -20.54 2.98 6.72
CA GLY A 310 -19.90 4.27 7.03
C GLY A 310 -18.38 4.27 6.91
N VAL A 311 -17.77 3.19 6.40
CA VAL A 311 -16.32 3.06 6.22
C VAL A 311 -15.91 3.69 4.90
N LYS A 312 -14.84 4.47 4.91
CA LYS A 312 -14.29 5.09 3.69
C LYS A 312 -13.39 4.11 2.94
N ILE A 313 -13.33 4.26 1.62
CA ILE A 313 -12.55 3.41 0.74
C ILE A 313 -11.51 4.23 -0.01
N ILE A 314 -10.26 3.72 -0.01
CA ILE A 314 -9.19 4.19 -0.88
C ILE A 314 -8.66 2.97 -1.65
N THR A 315 -8.75 3.03 -2.97
CA THR A 315 -8.35 1.89 -3.80
C THR A 315 -7.74 2.34 -5.12
N THR A 316 -7.26 1.37 -5.90
CA THR A 316 -6.64 1.64 -7.20
C THR A 316 -7.29 0.84 -8.31
N ILE A 317 -7.17 1.32 -9.53
CA ILE A 317 -7.59 0.62 -10.73
C ILE A 317 -6.58 0.86 -11.86
N HIS A 318 -6.45 -0.11 -12.75
CA HIS A 318 -5.76 0.08 -14.02
C HIS A 318 -6.62 0.90 -14.99
N GLY A 319 -6.01 1.90 -15.60
CA GLY A 319 -6.64 2.72 -16.62
C GLY A 319 -5.75 3.90 -16.98
N SER A 320 -5.93 4.44 -18.18
CA SER A 320 -5.24 5.63 -18.66
C SER A 320 -6.11 6.89 -18.59
N SER A 321 -7.44 6.70 -18.46
CA SER A 321 -8.40 7.79 -18.44
C SER A 321 -9.62 7.45 -17.57
N PHE A 322 -10.47 8.46 -17.37
CA PHE A 322 -11.77 8.28 -16.72
C PHE A 322 -12.65 7.29 -17.49
N GLU A 323 -12.66 7.40 -18.81
CA GLU A 323 -13.47 6.58 -19.72
C GLU A 323 -13.04 5.12 -19.68
N ASP A 324 -11.73 4.85 -19.60
CA ASP A 324 -11.20 3.50 -19.45
C ASP A 324 -11.65 2.86 -18.13
N ALA A 325 -11.50 3.59 -17.04
CA ALA A 325 -11.89 3.14 -15.72
C ALA A 325 -13.41 2.92 -15.62
N ALA A 326 -14.21 3.80 -16.22
CA ALA A 326 -15.68 3.69 -16.23
C ALA A 326 -16.20 2.49 -17.07
N LYS A 327 -15.43 2.01 -18.05
CA LYS A 327 -15.77 0.81 -18.84
C LYS A 327 -15.36 -0.50 -18.18
N SER A 328 -14.64 -0.46 -17.06
CA SER A 328 -14.22 -1.66 -16.34
C SER A 328 -15.40 -2.40 -15.68
N ALA A 329 -15.17 -3.63 -15.22
CA ALA A 329 -16.16 -4.41 -14.48
C ALA A 329 -16.67 -3.72 -13.20
N VAL A 330 -15.90 -2.78 -12.65
CA VAL A 330 -16.25 -1.97 -11.47
C VAL A 330 -16.65 -0.53 -11.84
N GLY A 331 -16.84 -0.26 -13.11
CA GLY A 331 -17.14 1.07 -13.65
C GLY A 331 -18.38 1.72 -13.05
N SER A 332 -19.37 0.93 -12.62
CA SER A 332 -20.54 1.42 -11.92
C SER A 332 -20.21 2.21 -10.64
N LEU A 333 -19.13 1.87 -9.95
CA LEU A 333 -18.69 2.64 -8.77
C LEU A 333 -18.24 4.06 -9.15
N ILE A 334 -17.73 4.22 -10.37
CA ILE A 334 -17.28 5.50 -10.90
C ILE A 334 -18.47 6.34 -11.40
N THR A 335 -19.35 5.72 -12.19
CA THR A 335 -20.53 6.39 -12.75
C THR A 335 -21.55 6.77 -11.69
N ASP A 336 -21.68 5.99 -10.63
CA ASP A 336 -22.55 6.27 -9.49
C ASP A 336 -21.91 7.23 -8.46
N HIS A 337 -20.76 7.84 -8.82
CA HIS A 337 -20.03 8.81 -7.99
C HIS A 337 -19.69 8.30 -6.58
N VAL A 338 -19.45 6.99 -6.44
CA VAL A 338 -19.02 6.38 -5.17
C VAL A 338 -17.71 6.99 -4.67
N PHE A 339 -16.81 7.30 -5.60
CA PHE A 339 -15.54 7.96 -5.30
C PHE A 339 -15.67 9.47 -5.41
N GLU A 340 -15.44 10.16 -4.29
CA GLU A 340 -15.46 11.62 -4.16
C GLU A 340 -14.21 12.27 -4.76
N THR A 341 -13.10 11.50 -4.86
CA THR A 341 -11.83 11.97 -5.41
C THR A 341 -11.24 10.93 -6.36
N LEU A 342 -10.88 11.37 -7.57
CA LEU A 342 -10.15 10.57 -8.54
C LEU A 342 -8.76 11.16 -8.73
N ILE A 343 -7.72 10.32 -8.57
CA ILE A 343 -6.31 10.71 -8.71
C ILE A 343 -5.70 9.97 -9.88
N PHE A 344 -5.16 10.68 -10.86
CA PHE A 344 -4.49 10.10 -12.01
C PHE A 344 -2.99 10.18 -11.82
N LEU A 345 -2.32 9.03 -11.94
CA LEU A 345 -0.85 8.95 -11.81
C LEU A 345 -0.19 8.63 -13.14
N SER A 346 1.01 9.16 -13.30
CA SER A 346 1.90 8.95 -14.43
C SER A 346 3.27 8.42 -13.97
N ALA A 347 3.99 7.81 -14.91
CA ALA A 347 5.40 7.48 -14.73
C ALA A 347 6.35 8.64 -15.10
N GLN A 348 5.83 9.75 -15.67
CA GLN A 348 6.64 10.87 -16.12
C GLN A 348 6.28 12.17 -15.38
N PRO A 349 7.28 13.01 -15.07
CA PRO A 349 8.73 12.81 -15.26
C PRO A 349 9.32 11.78 -14.32
N VAL A 350 8.60 11.39 -13.26
CA VAL A 350 9.00 10.40 -12.25
C VAL A 350 7.79 9.53 -11.89
N THR A 351 8.02 8.24 -11.68
CA THR A 351 6.97 7.31 -11.22
C THR A 351 6.27 7.85 -9.97
N GLY A 352 4.93 7.87 -9.99
CA GLY A 352 4.11 8.43 -8.92
C GLY A 352 3.76 9.91 -9.09
N THR A 353 4.11 10.50 -10.25
CA THR A 353 3.68 11.87 -10.57
C THR A 353 2.16 11.94 -10.66
N VAL A 354 1.58 12.90 -9.95
CA VAL A 354 0.14 13.21 -10.02
C VAL A 354 -0.10 14.11 -11.22
N GLU A 355 -0.77 13.58 -12.23
CA GLU A 355 -1.15 14.34 -13.41
C GLU A 355 -2.39 15.19 -13.18
N LYS A 356 -3.39 14.58 -12.54
CA LYS A 356 -4.70 15.22 -12.38
C LYS A 356 -5.38 14.72 -11.12
N ILE A 357 -6.11 15.61 -10.48
CA ILE A 357 -7.04 15.28 -9.39
C ILE A 357 -8.41 15.82 -9.81
N LEU A 358 -9.40 14.93 -9.85
CA LEU A 358 -10.80 15.31 -10.06
C LEU A 358 -11.57 15.14 -8.76
N ARG A 359 -12.38 16.12 -8.42
CA ARG A 359 -13.37 16.03 -7.36
C ARG A 359 -14.73 15.80 -8.00
N MET A 360 -15.37 14.72 -7.61
CA MET A 360 -16.71 14.39 -8.07
C MET A 360 -17.72 15.12 -7.20
N PRO A 361 -18.87 15.54 -7.77
CA PRO A 361 -19.95 16.12 -7.00
C PRO A 361 -20.44 15.11 -5.95
N GLU A 362 -20.73 15.60 -4.75
CA GLU A 362 -21.34 14.76 -3.72
C GLU A 362 -22.73 14.31 -4.20
N VAL A 363 -22.97 13.00 -4.20
CA VAL A 363 -24.33 12.48 -4.36
C VAL A 363 -25.07 12.74 -3.06
N SER A 364 -26.02 13.64 -3.09
CA SER A 364 -26.97 13.80 -1.99
C SER A 364 -27.83 12.53 -1.93
N HIS A 365 -27.49 11.64 -1.03
CA HIS A 365 -28.41 10.56 -0.67
C HIS A 365 -29.58 11.19 0.08
N GLY A 366 -30.70 11.37 -0.66
CA GLY A 366 -31.98 11.78 -0.11
C GLY A 366 -32.57 10.68 0.77
#